data_f591273d2f3e237032c087c86d938dac
#
_entry.id   f591273d2f3e237032c087c86d938dac
#
_cell.length_a   1.000
_cell.length_b   1.000
_cell.length_c   1.000
_cell.angle_alpha   90.00
_cell.angle_beta   90.00
_cell.angle_gamma   90.00
#
_symmetry.space_group_name_H-M   'P 1'
#
loop_
_entity.id
_entity.type
_entity.pdbx_description
1 polymer ?
#
loop_
_entity_poly.entity_id
_entity_poly.type
_entity_poly.pdbx_seq_one_letter_code
_entity_poly.pdbx_strand_id
1 'polypeptide(L)'
;MRLIVALRSRLGPYAQILLIFLASRLMLTVIGVLTLANFGDTPTQDHWLNWERLLHLCVRWDSDWYLSIIDSGYSRTELAEQSGATNFAFFPLYPLLVIATQKMWGVSAITAGVLVSNLAFIAALLLIFEYVQAIGLSHRVGIMTVLLLCFVPQGFVFSALYTESTFLLLLVAAMYALRHQFYLISGLCAALLSATRANGVFFVVFAAIWLLRQHGLRPLFYPWRHPEPLLPIALAPLGLVIFWWFCFLTTGDAFAQASTAWHGWGWQADLPWRNLANHLSSTNLRTPSFGQSVA
;
A
#
# COMPACT_ATOMS: atom_id res chain seq x y z
N MET A 1 -10.53 31.11 -7.21
CA MET A 1 -9.56 30.96 -8.29
C MET A 1 -8.34 31.89 -8.18
N ARG A 2 -8.49 33.21 -7.95
CA ARG A 2 -7.35 34.16 -7.81
C ARG A 2 -6.44 33.88 -6.60
N LEU A 3 -6.97 33.44 -5.46
CA LEU A 3 -6.16 33.10 -4.26
C LEU A 3 -5.24 31.88 -4.49
N ILE A 4 -5.74 30.87 -5.18
CA ILE A 4 -4.97 29.65 -5.57
C ILE A 4 -3.84 30.02 -6.52
N VAL A 5 -4.08 30.95 -7.45
CA VAL A 5 -3.05 31.44 -8.39
C VAL A 5 -1.99 32.26 -7.68
N ALA A 6 -2.36 33.09 -6.69
CA ALA A 6 -1.45 33.92 -5.90
C ALA A 6 -0.58 33.09 -4.92
N LEU A 7 -1.13 32.04 -4.31
CA LEU A 7 -0.34 31.08 -3.51
C LEU A 7 0.65 30.30 -4.38
N ARG A 8 0.30 30.01 -5.62
CA ARG A 8 1.11 29.27 -6.58
C ARG A 8 2.40 29.99 -6.97
N SER A 9 2.41 31.32 -6.99
CA SER A 9 3.58 32.11 -7.39
C SER A 9 4.61 32.35 -6.25
N ARG A 10 4.22 32.06 -4.98
CA ARG A 10 5.05 32.33 -3.80
C ARG A 10 5.59 31.07 -3.11
N LEU A 11 4.96 29.89 -3.31
CA LEU A 11 5.35 28.64 -2.66
C LEU A 11 6.10 27.73 -3.65
N GLY A 12 7.23 27.19 -3.21
CA GLY A 12 7.92 26.14 -3.96
C GLY A 12 7.06 24.87 -4.07
N PRO A 13 7.34 23.97 -5.04
CA PRO A 13 6.53 22.79 -5.33
C PRO A 13 6.34 21.86 -4.12
N TYR A 14 7.38 21.69 -3.35
CA TYR A 14 7.33 20.82 -2.16
C TYR A 14 6.41 21.38 -1.07
N ALA A 15 6.37 22.69 -0.89
CA ALA A 15 5.42 23.32 0.03
C ALA A 15 3.98 23.17 -0.47
N GLN A 16 3.74 23.25 -1.79
CA GLN A 16 2.43 22.97 -2.38
C GLN A 16 1.99 21.52 -2.14
N ILE A 17 2.90 20.55 -2.33
CA ILE A 17 2.64 19.12 -2.09
C ILE A 17 2.29 18.89 -0.61
N LEU A 18 3.06 19.47 0.31
CA LEU A 18 2.79 19.36 1.74
C LEU A 18 1.42 19.95 2.11
N LEU A 19 1.06 21.11 1.58
CA LEU A 19 -0.24 21.73 1.82
C LEU A 19 -1.40 20.89 1.27
N ILE A 20 -1.25 20.31 0.06
CA ILE A 20 -2.23 19.42 -0.54
C ILE A 20 -2.41 18.18 0.33
N PHE A 21 -1.31 17.57 0.79
CA PHE A 21 -1.33 16.44 1.70
C PHE A 21 -2.07 16.78 2.99
N LEU A 22 -1.67 17.85 3.70
CA LEU A 22 -2.29 18.26 4.97
C LEU A 22 -3.78 18.58 4.81
N ALA A 23 -4.15 19.30 3.74
CA ALA A 23 -5.55 19.62 3.45
C ALA A 23 -6.38 18.35 3.22
N SER A 24 -5.84 17.38 2.49
CA SER A 24 -6.53 16.10 2.24
C SER A 24 -6.68 15.27 3.52
N ARG A 25 -5.65 15.23 4.37
CA ARG A 25 -5.73 14.49 5.65
C ARG A 25 -6.72 15.14 6.61
N LEU A 26 -6.71 16.47 6.70
CA LEU A 26 -7.70 17.22 7.48
C LEU A 26 -9.13 16.94 6.99
N MET A 27 -9.35 17.02 5.67
CA MET A 27 -10.66 16.71 5.07
C MET A 27 -11.13 15.30 5.41
N LEU A 28 -10.26 14.28 5.27
CA LEU A 28 -10.60 12.89 5.58
C LEU A 28 -10.90 12.70 7.07
N THR A 29 -10.14 13.35 7.95
CA THR A 29 -10.40 13.32 9.39
C THR A 29 -11.76 13.95 9.73
N VAL A 30 -12.08 15.11 9.15
CA VAL A 30 -13.37 15.76 9.34
C VAL A 30 -14.52 14.87 8.85
N ILE A 31 -14.40 14.31 7.64
CA ILE A 31 -15.41 13.37 7.09
C ILE A 31 -15.56 12.15 8.02
N GLY A 32 -14.45 11.55 8.46
CA GLY A 32 -14.47 10.39 9.37
C GLY A 32 -15.17 10.70 10.70
N VAL A 33 -14.86 11.84 11.31
CA VAL A 33 -15.52 12.30 12.56
C VAL A 33 -17.01 12.52 12.33
N LEU A 34 -17.39 13.21 11.25
CA LEU A 34 -18.81 13.44 10.92
C LEU A 34 -19.55 12.14 10.63
N THR A 35 -18.90 11.16 9.99
CA THR A 35 -19.49 9.86 9.74
C THR A 35 -19.75 9.12 11.05
N LEU A 36 -18.78 9.07 11.96
CA LEU A 36 -18.98 8.47 13.27
C LEU A 36 -20.05 9.18 14.10
N ALA A 37 -20.13 10.51 13.99
CA ALA A 37 -21.13 11.29 14.71
C ALA A 37 -22.57 11.01 14.27
N ASN A 38 -22.78 10.74 12.98
CA ASN A 38 -24.12 10.60 12.41
C ASN A 38 -24.54 9.13 12.19
N PHE A 39 -23.59 8.22 12.09
CA PHE A 39 -23.87 6.81 11.73
C PHE A 39 -23.19 5.80 12.66
N GLY A 40 -22.49 6.26 13.71
CA GLY A 40 -21.85 5.39 14.68
C GLY A 40 -22.85 4.85 15.70
N ASP A 41 -22.72 3.57 16.07
CA ASP A 41 -23.63 2.86 16.98
C ASP A 41 -23.51 3.27 18.47
N THR A 42 -22.61 4.15 18.84
CA THR A 42 -22.39 4.55 20.22
C THR A 42 -22.55 6.06 20.44
N PRO A 43 -23.67 6.50 21.04
CA PRO A 43 -23.80 7.87 21.54
C PRO A 43 -23.11 7.99 22.90
N THR A 44 -21.78 7.95 22.94
CA THR A 44 -21.07 8.36 24.14
C THR A 44 -20.74 9.83 24.02
N GLN A 45 -21.41 10.63 24.84
CA GLN A 45 -21.29 12.09 24.93
C GLN A 45 -19.90 12.60 25.38
N ASP A 46 -18.93 11.71 25.60
CA ASP A 46 -17.64 12.06 26.14
C ASP A 46 -16.57 12.18 25.07
N HIS A 47 -16.19 13.43 24.80
CA HIS A 47 -14.95 13.86 24.17
C HIS A 47 -14.73 13.44 22.70
N TRP A 48 -15.41 14.11 21.78
CA TRP A 48 -15.26 14.02 20.32
C TRP A 48 -13.83 14.23 19.80
N LEU A 49 -12.93 14.82 20.59
CA LEU A 49 -11.58 15.17 20.24
C LEU A 49 -10.52 14.36 21.02
N ASN A 50 -10.83 13.15 21.46
CA ASN A 50 -9.80 12.29 22.00
C ASN A 50 -8.88 11.80 20.87
N TRP A 51 -7.57 12.03 21.01
CA TRP A 51 -6.53 11.64 20.07
C TRP A 51 -6.61 10.14 19.69
N GLU A 52 -6.85 9.25 20.65
CA GLU A 52 -6.98 7.81 20.40
C GLU A 52 -8.13 7.49 19.44
N ARG A 53 -9.29 8.15 19.60
CA ARG A 53 -10.43 7.97 18.68
C ARG A 53 -10.12 8.44 17.25
N LEU A 54 -9.38 9.55 17.12
CA LEU A 54 -8.95 10.03 15.81
C LEU A 54 -8.03 9.01 15.11
N LEU A 55 -7.13 8.38 15.87
CA LEU A 55 -6.27 7.32 15.35
C LEU A 55 -7.09 6.07 14.95
N HIS A 56 -8.14 5.72 15.71
CA HIS A 56 -9.02 4.61 15.37
C HIS A 56 -9.83 4.82 14.08
N LEU A 57 -9.93 6.05 13.54
CA LEU A 57 -10.44 6.26 12.17
C LEU A 57 -9.61 5.55 11.12
N CYS A 58 -8.31 5.36 11.40
CA CYS A 58 -7.37 4.69 10.50
C CYS A 58 -7.30 3.16 10.69
N VAL A 59 -8.04 2.61 11.68
CA VAL A 59 -8.13 1.17 11.93
C VAL A 59 -9.45 0.67 11.37
N ARG A 60 -9.42 0.04 10.20
CA ARG A 60 -10.61 -0.46 9.50
C ARG A 60 -10.27 -1.76 8.76
N TRP A 61 -11.23 -2.65 8.65
CA TRP A 61 -11.16 -3.91 7.90
C TRP A 61 -9.84 -4.68 8.12
N ASP A 62 -8.98 -4.74 7.13
CA ASP A 62 -7.72 -5.51 7.16
C ASP A 62 -6.70 -5.00 8.20
N SER A 63 -6.93 -3.85 8.83
CA SER A 63 -6.03 -3.33 9.87
C SER A 63 -5.89 -4.29 11.05
N ASP A 64 -6.94 -5.02 11.41
CA ASP A 64 -6.93 -5.96 12.54
C ASP A 64 -5.98 -7.13 12.26
N TRP A 65 -5.87 -7.57 11.02
CA TRP A 65 -4.90 -8.59 10.62
C TRP A 65 -3.46 -8.11 10.77
N TYR A 66 -3.17 -6.87 10.38
CA TYR A 66 -1.84 -6.29 10.60
C TYR A 66 -1.55 -6.11 12.08
N LEU A 67 -2.52 -5.66 12.90
CA LEU A 67 -2.37 -5.54 14.34
C LEU A 67 -2.12 -6.91 14.98
N SER A 68 -2.79 -7.96 14.56
CA SER A 68 -2.56 -9.32 15.04
C SER A 68 -1.12 -9.80 14.79
N ILE A 69 -0.55 -9.48 13.61
CA ILE A 69 0.85 -9.80 13.30
C ILE A 69 1.81 -8.99 14.18
N ILE A 70 1.49 -7.71 14.43
CA ILE A 70 2.31 -6.81 15.23
C ILE A 70 2.35 -7.27 16.70
N ASP A 71 1.21 -7.68 17.24
CA ASP A 71 1.06 -8.03 18.65
C ASP A 71 1.52 -9.47 18.95
N SER A 72 1.19 -10.42 18.09
CA SER A 72 1.36 -11.86 18.37
C SER A 72 2.20 -12.60 17.31
N GLY A 73 2.58 -11.92 16.23
CA GLY A 73 3.27 -12.55 15.10
C GLY A 73 2.34 -13.34 14.21
N TYR A 74 2.93 -14.15 13.33
CA TYR A 74 2.17 -15.05 12.45
C TYR A 74 1.68 -16.27 13.21
N SER A 75 0.38 -16.43 13.30
CA SER A 75 -0.24 -17.55 14.00
C SER A 75 -1.57 -17.94 13.35
N ARG A 76 -1.98 -19.18 13.56
CA ARG A 76 -3.36 -19.58 13.34
C ARG A 76 -4.17 -19.07 14.51
N THR A 77 -5.08 -18.14 14.27
CA THR A 77 -6.01 -17.63 15.28
C THR A 77 -7.25 -18.53 15.38
N GLU A 78 -8.03 -18.44 16.48
CA GLU A 78 -9.29 -19.16 16.62
C GLU A 78 -10.29 -18.85 15.48
N LEU A 79 -10.24 -17.64 14.90
CA LEU A 79 -10.97 -17.27 13.69
C LEU A 79 -10.57 -18.13 12.49
N ALA A 80 -9.33 -18.60 12.42
CA ALA A 80 -8.85 -19.47 11.34
C ALA A 80 -9.47 -20.88 11.42
N GLU A 81 -9.75 -21.37 12.60
CA GLU A 81 -10.39 -22.69 12.79
C GLU A 81 -11.83 -22.67 12.31
N GLN A 82 -12.50 -21.51 12.41
CA GLN A 82 -13.90 -21.36 11.99
C GLN A 82 -14.05 -20.93 10.53
N SER A 83 -13.19 -20.06 10.02
CA SER A 83 -13.32 -19.45 8.68
C SER A 83 -12.27 -19.89 7.67
N GLY A 84 -11.19 -20.55 8.11
CA GLY A 84 -10.01 -20.84 7.29
C GLY A 84 -9.14 -19.61 6.99
N ALA A 85 -9.50 -18.43 7.47
CA ALA A 85 -8.74 -17.21 7.31
C ALA A 85 -7.62 -17.13 8.34
N THR A 86 -6.39 -16.81 7.92
CA THR A 86 -5.25 -16.61 8.80
C THR A 86 -4.51 -15.33 8.46
N ASN A 87 -3.70 -14.81 9.39
CA ASN A 87 -2.88 -13.62 9.12
C ASN A 87 -1.72 -13.88 8.14
N PHE A 88 -1.48 -15.12 7.72
CA PHE A 88 -0.53 -15.45 6.64
C PHE A 88 -0.93 -14.88 5.27
N ALA A 89 -2.18 -14.43 5.07
CA ALA A 89 -2.56 -13.69 3.87
C ALA A 89 -1.84 -12.34 3.72
N PHE A 90 -1.30 -11.79 4.83
CA PHE A 90 -0.74 -10.45 4.91
C PHE A 90 0.79 -10.48 4.95
N PHE A 91 1.43 -9.66 4.14
CA PHE A 91 2.88 -9.65 3.94
C PHE A 91 3.64 -8.94 5.06
N PRO A 92 4.91 -9.34 5.35
CA PRO A 92 5.60 -8.98 6.58
C PRO A 92 6.18 -7.57 6.62
N LEU A 93 6.47 -6.90 5.47
CA LEU A 93 7.26 -5.67 5.50
C LEU A 93 6.58 -4.55 6.28
N TYR A 94 5.26 -4.34 6.07
CA TYR A 94 4.54 -3.29 6.77
C TYR A 94 4.47 -3.52 8.29
N PRO A 95 4.04 -4.69 8.80
CA PRO A 95 4.12 -4.99 10.23
C PRO A 95 5.50 -4.80 10.83
N LEU A 96 6.56 -5.22 10.12
CA LEU A 96 7.94 -5.05 10.60
C LEU A 96 8.34 -3.58 10.73
N LEU A 97 7.91 -2.72 9.78
CA LEU A 97 8.13 -1.27 9.86
C LEU A 97 7.40 -0.67 11.06
N VAL A 98 6.18 -1.11 11.32
CA VAL A 98 5.39 -0.65 12.48
C VAL A 98 6.04 -1.09 13.79
N ILE A 99 6.46 -2.35 13.92
CA ILE A 99 7.18 -2.87 15.10
C ILE A 99 8.48 -2.08 15.33
N ALA A 100 9.26 -1.83 14.28
CA ALA A 100 10.47 -1.03 14.37
C ALA A 100 10.19 0.39 14.87
N THR A 101 9.12 1.02 14.34
CA THR A 101 8.67 2.36 14.74
C THR A 101 8.21 2.39 16.20
N GLN A 102 7.43 1.39 16.63
CA GLN A 102 7.02 1.24 18.04
C GLN A 102 8.22 1.17 18.98
N LYS A 103 9.17 0.30 18.67
CA LYS A 103 10.38 0.09 19.51
C LYS A 103 11.27 1.32 19.56
N MET A 104 11.36 2.06 18.44
CA MET A 104 12.20 3.25 18.35
C MET A 104 11.63 4.44 19.13
N TRP A 105 10.31 4.63 19.11
CA TRP A 105 9.67 5.82 19.69
C TRP A 105 8.78 5.56 20.91
N GLY A 106 8.61 4.30 21.32
CA GLY A 106 7.80 3.94 22.50
C GLY A 106 6.31 4.27 22.36
N VAL A 107 5.78 4.27 21.14
CA VAL A 107 4.38 4.60 20.85
C VAL A 107 3.53 3.34 20.66
N SER A 108 2.19 3.47 20.69
CA SER A 108 1.29 2.35 20.43
C SER A 108 1.39 1.83 18.99
N ALA A 109 0.96 0.58 18.73
CA ALA A 109 0.94 -0.02 17.40
C ALA A 109 0.13 0.82 16.41
N ILE A 110 -1.02 1.33 16.83
CA ILE A 110 -1.89 2.18 16.01
C ILE A 110 -1.18 3.48 15.65
N THR A 111 -0.58 4.16 16.64
CA THR A 111 0.19 5.39 16.38
C THR A 111 1.34 5.15 15.43
N ALA A 112 2.12 4.08 15.65
CA ALA A 112 3.24 3.71 14.78
C ALA A 112 2.77 3.41 13.36
N GLY A 113 1.67 2.65 13.19
CA GLY A 113 1.09 2.32 11.90
C GLY A 113 0.63 3.55 11.12
N VAL A 114 -0.09 4.46 11.79
CA VAL A 114 -0.53 5.74 11.17
C VAL A 114 0.68 6.60 10.78
N LEU A 115 1.73 6.65 11.61
CA LEU A 115 2.97 7.36 11.28
C LEU A 115 3.65 6.76 10.05
N VAL A 116 3.87 5.44 10.03
CA VAL A 116 4.48 4.74 8.90
C VAL A 116 3.69 5.01 7.61
N SER A 117 2.36 4.86 7.64
CA SER A 117 1.52 5.08 6.47
C SER A 117 1.59 6.52 5.96
N ASN A 118 1.45 7.53 6.84
CA ASN A 118 1.46 8.93 6.41
C ASN A 118 2.86 9.41 5.99
N LEU A 119 3.94 8.97 6.66
CA LEU A 119 5.31 9.28 6.26
C LEU A 119 5.67 8.62 4.92
N ALA A 120 5.26 7.38 4.71
CA ALA A 120 5.42 6.72 3.42
C ALA A 120 4.63 7.43 2.32
N PHE A 121 3.40 7.87 2.60
CA PHE A 121 2.58 8.55 1.61
C PHE A 121 3.16 9.91 1.21
N ILE A 122 3.55 10.77 2.17
CA ILE A 122 4.17 12.06 1.83
C ILE A 122 5.48 11.87 1.05
N ALA A 123 6.30 10.90 1.43
CA ALA A 123 7.52 10.57 0.70
C ALA A 123 7.21 10.08 -0.73
N ALA A 124 6.17 9.25 -0.90
CA ALA A 124 5.70 8.82 -2.21
C ALA A 124 5.24 10.00 -3.08
N LEU A 125 4.45 10.94 -2.52
CA LEU A 125 3.99 12.12 -3.24
C LEU A 125 5.13 13.00 -3.73
N LEU A 126 6.14 13.23 -2.88
CA LEU A 126 7.34 13.98 -3.25
C LEU A 126 8.10 13.26 -4.37
N LEU A 127 8.28 11.96 -4.25
CA LEU A 127 9.01 11.17 -5.23
C LEU A 127 8.23 11.00 -6.55
N ILE A 128 6.89 10.92 -6.51
CA ILE A 128 6.04 10.97 -7.70
C ILE A 128 6.24 12.27 -8.47
N PHE A 129 6.26 13.38 -7.74
CA PHE A 129 6.52 14.68 -8.36
C PHE A 129 7.88 14.69 -9.08
N GLU A 130 8.95 14.23 -8.42
CA GLU A 130 10.28 14.12 -9.02
C GLU A 130 10.32 13.15 -10.21
N TYR A 131 9.64 12.01 -10.11
CA TYR A 131 9.54 11.04 -11.20
C TYR A 131 8.86 11.65 -12.43
N VAL A 132 7.75 12.39 -12.23
CA VAL A 132 7.05 13.09 -13.32
C VAL A 132 7.96 14.08 -14.04
N GLN A 133 8.83 14.81 -13.30
CA GLN A 133 9.84 15.70 -13.90
C GLN A 133 10.91 14.90 -14.65
N ALA A 134 11.38 13.79 -14.05
CA ALA A 134 12.43 12.95 -14.64
C ALA A 134 12.02 12.29 -15.98
N ILE A 135 10.72 12.08 -16.20
CA ILE A 135 10.21 11.58 -17.49
C ILE A 135 9.84 12.69 -18.48
N GLY A 136 10.16 13.97 -18.16
CA GLY A 136 9.98 15.11 -19.05
C GLY A 136 8.58 15.74 -19.07
N LEU A 137 7.73 15.39 -18.11
CA LEU A 137 6.39 15.99 -18.00
C LEU A 137 6.44 17.31 -17.21
N SER A 138 5.43 18.15 -17.43
CA SER A 138 5.39 19.48 -16.83
C SER A 138 5.13 19.44 -15.32
N HIS A 139 5.61 20.46 -14.62
CA HIS A 139 5.33 20.73 -13.22
C HIS A 139 3.82 20.65 -12.86
N ARG A 140 2.96 21.14 -13.77
CA ARG A 140 1.51 21.08 -13.59
C ARG A 140 1.00 19.64 -13.51
N VAL A 141 1.54 18.76 -14.34
CA VAL A 141 1.17 17.33 -14.33
C VAL A 141 1.56 16.70 -12.99
N GLY A 142 2.77 17.00 -12.48
CA GLY A 142 3.21 16.52 -11.17
C GLY A 142 2.26 16.92 -10.04
N ILE A 143 1.90 18.21 -9.95
CA ILE A 143 0.96 18.70 -8.92
C ILE A 143 -0.44 18.11 -9.10
N MET A 144 -0.93 17.97 -10.35
CA MET A 144 -2.23 17.34 -10.61
C MET A 144 -2.26 15.87 -10.20
N THR A 145 -1.17 15.13 -10.44
CA THR A 145 -1.04 13.74 -9.98
C THR A 145 -1.12 13.65 -8.45
N VAL A 146 -0.42 14.55 -7.74
CA VAL A 146 -0.48 14.64 -6.28
C VAL A 146 -1.90 14.95 -5.80
N LEU A 147 -2.58 15.92 -6.43
CA LEU A 147 -3.96 16.26 -6.10
C LEU A 147 -4.89 15.07 -6.28
N LEU A 148 -4.81 14.37 -7.41
CA LEU A 148 -5.65 13.21 -7.68
C LEU A 148 -5.44 12.10 -6.64
N LEU A 149 -4.20 11.79 -6.28
CA LEU A 149 -3.90 10.77 -5.25
C LEU A 149 -4.38 11.18 -3.85
N CYS A 150 -4.29 12.46 -3.51
CA CYS A 150 -4.72 12.96 -2.20
C CYS A 150 -6.24 12.99 -2.04
N PHE A 151 -6.98 13.27 -3.11
CA PHE A 151 -8.43 13.50 -3.07
C PHE A 151 -9.25 12.42 -3.77
N VAL A 152 -8.63 11.29 -4.16
CA VAL A 152 -9.39 10.12 -4.62
C VAL A 152 -10.33 9.63 -3.50
N PRO A 153 -11.56 9.19 -3.79
CA PRO A 153 -12.52 8.77 -2.76
C PRO A 153 -11.98 7.73 -1.78
N GLN A 154 -11.11 6.84 -2.25
CA GLN A 154 -10.44 5.83 -1.44
C GLN A 154 -9.13 6.32 -0.78
N GLY A 155 -8.83 7.62 -0.84
CA GLY A 155 -7.58 8.21 -0.34
C GLY A 155 -7.30 8.00 1.17
N PHE A 156 -8.30 7.57 1.94
CA PHE A 156 -8.14 7.21 3.35
C PHE A 156 -7.20 6.00 3.55
N VAL A 157 -7.14 5.07 2.58
CA VAL A 157 -6.26 3.87 2.66
C VAL A 157 -4.78 4.25 2.80
N PHE A 158 -4.39 5.43 2.30
CA PHE A 158 -3.03 5.94 2.45
C PHE A 158 -2.70 6.45 3.86
N SER A 159 -3.68 6.59 4.75
CA SER A 159 -3.47 6.89 6.18
C SER A 159 -3.84 5.74 7.09
N ALA A 160 -4.58 4.76 6.60
CA ALA A 160 -4.96 3.57 7.36
C ALA A 160 -3.74 2.68 7.68
N LEU A 161 -3.93 1.76 8.63
CA LEU A 161 -2.95 0.72 8.95
C LEU A 161 -2.90 -0.32 7.82
N TYR A 162 -2.39 0.10 6.67
CA TYR A 162 -2.36 -0.66 5.43
C TYR A 162 -1.02 -0.56 4.72
N THR A 163 -0.79 -1.45 3.77
CA THR A 163 0.44 -1.48 2.97
C THR A 163 0.47 -0.47 1.83
N GLU A 164 -0.65 0.16 1.48
CA GLU A 164 -0.83 0.96 0.27
C GLU A 164 0.19 2.09 0.13
N SER A 165 0.43 2.83 1.20
CA SER A 165 1.41 3.93 1.20
C SER A 165 2.84 3.44 1.06
N THR A 166 3.20 2.38 1.78
CA THR A 166 4.53 1.75 1.67
C THR A 166 4.73 1.14 0.30
N PHE A 167 3.71 0.47 -0.24
CA PHE A 167 3.73 -0.09 -1.59
C PHE A 167 3.93 1.00 -2.64
N LEU A 168 3.16 2.09 -2.56
CA LEU A 168 3.27 3.21 -3.49
C LEU A 168 4.66 3.86 -3.44
N LEU A 169 5.20 4.09 -2.23
CA LEU A 169 6.54 4.64 -2.05
C LEU A 169 7.60 3.76 -2.72
N LEU A 170 7.58 2.46 -2.43
CA LEU A 170 8.56 1.52 -2.96
C LEU A 170 8.44 1.35 -4.48
N LEU A 171 7.22 1.34 -5.01
CA LEU A 171 6.96 1.29 -6.45
C LEU A 171 7.58 2.50 -7.16
N VAL A 172 7.28 3.70 -6.67
CA VAL A 172 7.79 4.92 -7.30
C VAL A 172 9.32 5.05 -7.10
N ALA A 173 9.83 4.64 -5.94
CA ALA A 173 11.27 4.60 -5.67
C ALA A 173 12.00 3.66 -6.64
N ALA A 174 11.45 2.46 -6.87
CA ALA A 174 12.01 1.52 -7.85
C ALA A 174 11.98 2.08 -9.28
N MET A 175 10.87 2.73 -9.67
CA MET A 175 10.74 3.37 -11.01
C MET A 175 11.69 4.56 -11.16
N TYR A 176 11.80 5.41 -10.14
CA TYR A 176 12.68 6.57 -10.14
C TYR A 176 14.16 6.15 -10.22
N ALA A 177 14.56 5.18 -9.38
CA ALA A 177 15.92 4.63 -9.39
C ALA A 177 16.25 3.98 -10.74
N LEU A 178 15.30 3.23 -11.33
CA LEU A 178 15.47 2.62 -12.65
C LEU A 178 15.65 3.69 -13.73
N ARG A 179 14.88 4.77 -13.69
CA ARG A 179 14.99 5.89 -14.63
C ARG A 179 16.36 6.56 -14.58
N HIS A 180 16.99 6.63 -13.40
CA HIS A 180 18.32 7.17 -13.18
C HIS A 180 19.43 6.14 -13.26
N GLN A 181 19.14 4.91 -13.70
CA GLN A 181 20.09 3.79 -13.85
C GLN A 181 20.73 3.33 -12.51
N PHE A 182 20.10 3.63 -11.38
CA PHE A 182 20.49 3.12 -10.07
C PHE A 182 19.92 1.70 -9.90
N TYR A 183 20.43 0.76 -10.69
CA TYR A 183 19.85 -0.59 -10.84
C TYR A 183 19.76 -1.36 -9.53
N LEU A 184 20.80 -1.30 -8.69
CA LEU A 184 20.79 -1.96 -7.39
C LEU A 184 19.69 -1.39 -6.48
N ILE A 185 19.58 -0.05 -6.39
CA ILE A 185 18.54 0.62 -5.58
C ILE A 185 17.15 0.25 -6.11
N SER A 186 16.97 0.27 -7.42
CA SER A 186 15.71 -0.15 -8.05
C SER A 186 15.35 -1.60 -7.69
N GLY A 187 16.33 -2.51 -7.76
CA GLY A 187 16.16 -3.91 -7.41
C GLY A 187 15.84 -4.13 -5.93
N LEU A 188 16.51 -3.42 -5.02
CA LEU A 188 16.23 -3.49 -3.58
C LEU A 188 14.83 -2.95 -3.26
N CYS A 189 14.44 -1.81 -3.85
CA CYS A 189 13.08 -1.30 -3.70
C CYS A 189 12.03 -2.28 -4.25
N ALA A 190 12.31 -2.94 -5.39
CA ALA A 190 11.43 -3.95 -5.96
C ALA A 190 11.32 -5.22 -5.10
N ALA A 191 12.41 -5.66 -4.48
CA ALA A 191 12.40 -6.75 -3.51
C ALA A 191 11.55 -6.41 -2.29
N LEU A 192 11.71 -5.22 -1.72
CA LEU A 192 10.87 -4.74 -0.62
C LEU A 192 9.42 -4.57 -1.07
N LEU A 193 9.16 -4.11 -2.29
CA LEU A 193 7.83 -4.00 -2.87
C LEU A 193 7.10 -5.36 -2.88
N SER A 194 7.77 -6.44 -3.30
CA SER A 194 7.22 -7.79 -3.27
C SER A 194 7.10 -8.37 -1.85
N ALA A 195 7.79 -7.79 -0.85
CA ALA A 195 7.62 -8.10 0.57
C ALA A 195 6.45 -7.33 1.24
N THR A 196 5.82 -6.38 0.54
CA THR A 196 4.59 -5.71 1.00
C THR A 196 3.33 -6.39 0.51
N ARG A 197 3.33 -6.88 -0.72
CA ARG A 197 2.18 -7.53 -1.39
C ARG A 197 2.69 -8.41 -2.54
N ALA A 198 2.01 -9.54 -2.80
CA ALA A 198 2.35 -10.43 -3.90
C ALA A 198 2.45 -9.70 -5.25
N ASN A 199 1.56 -8.71 -5.47
CA ASN A 199 1.53 -7.93 -6.70
C ASN A 199 2.83 -7.15 -6.97
N GLY A 200 3.66 -6.92 -5.96
CA GLY A 200 4.96 -6.26 -6.11
C GLY A 200 5.90 -6.97 -7.07
N VAL A 201 5.76 -8.29 -7.21
CA VAL A 201 6.56 -9.08 -8.17
C VAL A 201 6.36 -8.65 -9.62
N PHE A 202 5.20 -8.07 -9.97
CA PHE A 202 4.94 -7.61 -11.33
C PHE A 202 5.82 -6.43 -11.76
N PHE A 203 6.57 -5.83 -10.84
CA PHE A 203 7.63 -4.89 -11.21
C PHE A 203 8.66 -5.49 -12.17
N VAL A 204 8.85 -6.82 -12.15
CA VAL A 204 9.66 -7.56 -13.13
C VAL A 204 9.27 -7.22 -14.57
N VAL A 205 7.95 -7.17 -14.85
CA VAL A 205 7.45 -6.88 -16.21
C VAL A 205 7.79 -5.44 -16.60
N PHE A 206 7.57 -4.49 -15.69
CA PHE A 206 7.93 -3.10 -15.93
C PHE A 206 9.44 -2.92 -16.19
N ALA A 207 10.27 -3.52 -15.33
CA ALA A 207 11.72 -3.47 -15.46
C ALA A 207 12.22 -4.13 -16.74
N ALA A 208 11.62 -5.27 -17.13
CA ALA A 208 11.95 -5.96 -18.37
C ALA A 208 11.62 -5.12 -19.63
N ILE A 209 10.42 -4.51 -19.66
CA ILE A 209 10.02 -3.62 -20.76
C ILE A 209 10.96 -2.40 -20.82
N TRP A 210 11.29 -1.81 -19.67
CA TRP A 210 12.21 -0.70 -19.60
C TRP A 210 13.61 -1.07 -20.13
N LEU A 211 14.13 -2.23 -19.67
CA LEU A 211 15.42 -2.76 -20.09
C LEU A 211 15.48 -2.95 -21.62
N LEU A 212 14.44 -3.59 -22.18
CA LEU A 212 14.35 -3.84 -23.63
C LEU A 212 14.34 -2.52 -24.43
N ARG A 213 13.67 -1.50 -23.92
CA ARG A 213 13.63 -0.18 -24.59
C ARG A 213 14.96 0.57 -24.53
N GLN A 214 15.72 0.45 -23.43
CA GLN A 214 16.96 1.19 -23.21
C GLN A 214 18.18 0.47 -23.79
N HIS A 215 18.26 -0.84 -23.65
CA HIS A 215 19.46 -1.62 -23.96
C HIS A 215 19.23 -2.68 -25.03
N GLY A 216 17.98 -2.86 -25.49
CA GLY A 216 17.62 -3.96 -26.39
C GLY A 216 17.82 -5.31 -25.71
N LEU A 217 18.05 -6.34 -26.51
CA LEU A 217 18.23 -7.72 -26.01
C LEU A 217 19.66 -8.03 -25.52
N ARG A 218 20.61 -7.11 -25.71
CA ARG A 218 22.03 -7.34 -25.38
C ARG A 218 22.29 -7.80 -23.94
N PRO A 219 21.69 -7.21 -22.89
CA PRO A 219 21.91 -7.66 -21.52
C PRO A 219 21.40 -9.06 -21.24
N LEU A 220 20.39 -9.52 -21.97
CA LEU A 220 19.85 -10.88 -21.83
C LEU A 220 20.77 -11.94 -22.47
N PHE A 221 21.38 -11.62 -23.61
CA PHE A 221 22.30 -12.54 -24.30
C PHE A 221 23.71 -12.53 -23.72
N TYR A 222 24.13 -11.41 -23.12
CA TYR A 222 25.49 -11.26 -22.56
C TYR A 222 25.44 -10.73 -21.11
N PRO A 223 24.75 -11.45 -20.18
CA PRO A 223 24.55 -10.97 -18.79
C PRO A 223 25.87 -10.80 -18.03
N TRP A 224 26.92 -11.54 -18.37
CA TRP A 224 28.25 -11.43 -17.76
C TRP A 224 29.00 -10.14 -18.12
N ARG A 225 28.62 -9.45 -19.21
CA ARG A 225 29.24 -8.18 -19.62
C ARG A 225 28.55 -6.97 -19.02
N HIS A 226 27.25 -7.07 -18.77
CA HIS A 226 26.42 -5.99 -18.25
C HIS A 226 25.36 -6.58 -17.29
N PRO A 227 25.79 -7.04 -16.08
CA PRO A 227 24.85 -7.67 -15.13
C PRO A 227 23.93 -6.64 -14.44
N GLU A 228 24.40 -5.40 -14.27
CA GLU A 228 23.73 -4.37 -13.47
C GLU A 228 22.29 -4.09 -13.90
N PRO A 229 21.97 -3.89 -15.20
CA PRO A 229 20.61 -3.64 -15.66
C PRO A 229 19.63 -4.79 -15.38
N LEU A 230 20.11 -6.00 -15.11
CA LEU A 230 19.29 -7.16 -14.76
C LEU A 230 18.90 -7.21 -13.27
N LEU A 231 19.60 -6.46 -12.42
CA LEU A 231 19.35 -6.47 -10.96
C LEU A 231 17.89 -6.17 -10.58
N PRO A 232 17.18 -5.19 -11.17
CA PRO A 232 15.78 -4.93 -10.84
C PRO A 232 14.87 -6.12 -11.15
N ILE A 233 15.17 -6.88 -12.22
CA ILE A 233 14.42 -8.08 -12.61
C ILE A 233 14.73 -9.24 -11.65
N ALA A 234 16.02 -9.46 -11.36
CA ALA A 234 16.48 -10.57 -10.53
C ALA A 234 16.06 -10.43 -9.06
N LEU A 235 16.10 -9.21 -8.53
CA LEU A 235 15.80 -8.94 -7.11
C LEU A 235 14.31 -8.77 -6.82
N ALA A 236 13.50 -8.34 -7.79
CA ALA A 236 12.08 -8.05 -7.56
C ALA A 236 11.28 -9.21 -6.93
N PRO A 237 11.46 -10.50 -7.29
CA PRO A 237 10.74 -11.60 -6.64
C PRO A 237 11.26 -11.97 -5.25
N LEU A 238 12.39 -11.42 -4.81
CA LEU A 238 13.10 -11.90 -3.61
C LEU A 238 12.24 -11.75 -2.33
N GLY A 239 11.51 -10.64 -2.17
CA GLY A 239 10.64 -10.44 -1.01
C GLY A 239 9.51 -11.48 -0.93
N LEU A 240 8.91 -11.81 -2.06
CA LEU A 240 7.89 -12.85 -2.16
C LEU A 240 8.47 -14.24 -1.85
N VAL A 241 9.64 -14.56 -2.41
CA VAL A 241 10.32 -15.84 -2.20
C VAL A 241 10.71 -16.02 -0.74
N ILE A 242 11.25 -14.98 -0.09
CA ILE A 242 11.59 -15.00 1.34
C ILE A 242 10.33 -15.24 2.18
N PHE A 243 9.21 -14.58 1.85
CA PHE A 243 7.98 -14.78 2.59
C PHE A 243 7.40 -16.19 2.37
N TRP A 244 7.44 -16.75 1.17
CA TRP A 244 7.03 -18.13 0.91
C TRP A 244 7.91 -19.13 1.65
N TRP A 245 9.22 -18.88 1.71
CA TRP A 245 10.15 -19.69 2.51
C TRP A 245 9.79 -19.65 4.00
N PHE A 246 9.49 -18.48 4.55
CA PHE A 246 9.00 -18.32 5.92
C PHE A 246 7.68 -19.07 6.14
N CYS A 247 6.71 -18.98 5.23
CA CYS A 247 5.47 -19.74 5.30
C CYS A 247 5.74 -21.24 5.35
N PHE A 248 6.62 -21.74 4.50
CA PHE A 248 7.00 -23.16 4.49
C PHE A 248 7.59 -23.61 5.82
N LEU A 249 8.49 -22.83 6.40
CA LEU A 249 9.12 -23.17 7.68
C LEU A 249 8.12 -23.17 8.85
N THR A 250 7.10 -22.34 8.80
CA THR A 250 6.14 -22.15 9.90
C THR A 250 4.90 -23.02 9.79
N THR A 251 4.44 -23.32 8.58
CA THR A 251 3.17 -24.04 8.34
C THR A 251 3.33 -25.35 7.58
N GLY A 252 4.53 -25.59 6.99
CA GLY A 252 4.73 -26.69 6.04
C GLY A 252 4.20 -26.42 4.63
N ASP A 253 3.49 -25.28 4.43
CA ASP A 253 2.93 -24.86 3.13
C ASP A 253 3.60 -23.56 2.69
N ALA A 254 4.41 -23.61 1.62
CA ALA A 254 5.05 -22.44 1.04
C ALA A 254 4.03 -21.41 0.51
N PHE A 255 2.85 -21.86 0.13
CA PHE A 255 1.77 -21.06 -0.44
C PHE A 255 0.67 -20.74 0.56
N ALA A 256 0.93 -20.83 1.87
CA ALA A 256 -0.03 -20.55 2.93
C ALA A 256 -0.75 -19.19 2.74
N GLN A 257 -0.07 -18.19 2.17
CA GLN A 257 -0.66 -16.91 1.80
C GLN A 257 -1.79 -17.07 0.77
N ALA A 258 -1.58 -17.85 -0.28
CA ALA A 258 -2.59 -18.10 -1.31
C ALA A 258 -3.67 -19.05 -0.82
N SER A 259 -3.28 -20.11 -0.10
CA SER A 259 -4.20 -21.07 0.51
C SER A 259 -5.19 -20.40 1.44
N THR A 260 -4.71 -19.47 2.28
CA THR A 260 -5.55 -18.67 3.16
C THR A 260 -6.52 -17.76 2.39
N ALA A 261 -6.03 -17.08 1.33
CA ALA A 261 -6.89 -16.24 0.50
C ALA A 261 -8.01 -17.07 -0.18
N TRP A 262 -7.67 -18.27 -0.60
CA TRP A 262 -8.62 -19.20 -1.20
C TRP A 262 -9.69 -19.69 -0.20
N HIS A 263 -9.26 -20.20 0.94
CA HIS A 263 -10.18 -20.82 1.90
C HIS A 263 -10.87 -19.79 2.81
N GLY A 264 -10.16 -18.75 3.24
CA GLY A 264 -10.67 -17.77 4.20
C GLY A 264 -11.55 -16.70 3.56
N TRP A 265 -11.23 -16.24 2.35
CA TRP A 265 -11.98 -15.19 1.65
C TRP A 265 -12.70 -15.68 0.40
N GLY A 266 -12.66 -16.98 0.11
CA GLY A 266 -13.33 -17.56 -1.06
C GLY A 266 -12.76 -17.06 -2.40
N TRP A 267 -11.52 -16.56 -2.41
CA TRP A 267 -10.88 -16.09 -3.62
C TRP A 267 -10.64 -17.26 -4.57
N GLN A 268 -11.24 -17.21 -5.75
CA GLN A 268 -11.02 -18.19 -6.80
C GLN A 268 -10.27 -17.53 -7.95
N ALA A 269 -9.21 -18.19 -8.44
CA ALA A 269 -8.56 -17.77 -9.66
C ALA A 269 -9.50 -18.07 -10.83
N ASP A 270 -10.17 -17.05 -11.33
CA ASP A 270 -11.03 -17.13 -12.51
C ASP A 270 -10.71 -15.99 -13.47
N LEU A 271 -11.17 -16.13 -14.71
CA LEU A 271 -10.98 -15.09 -15.71
C LEU A 271 -11.75 -13.83 -15.31
N PRO A 272 -11.13 -12.64 -15.43
CA PRO A 272 -11.75 -11.38 -14.94
C PRO A 272 -13.16 -11.16 -15.44
N TRP A 273 -13.47 -11.53 -16.69
CA TRP A 273 -14.81 -11.40 -17.28
C TRP A 273 -15.81 -12.40 -16.71
N ARG A 274 -15.38 -13.59 -16.27
CA ARG A 274 -16.25 -14.55 -15.57
C ARG A 274 -16.60 -14.05 -14.19
N ASN A 275 -15.62 -13.56 -13.44
CA ASN A 275 -15.86 -12.94 -12.14
C ASN A 275 -16.81 -11.75 -12.27
N LEU A 276 -16.63 -10.90 -13.29
CA LEU A 276 -17.55 -9.79 -13.56
C LEU A 276 -18.97 -10.29 -13.90
N ALA A 277 -19.09 -11.29 -14.77
CA ALA A 277 -20.39 -11.87 -15.15
C ALA A 277 -21.09 -12.51 -13.96
N ASN A 278 -20.35 -13.27 -13.12
CA ASN A 278 -20.88 -13.88 -11.90
C ASN A 278 -21.34 -12.81 -10.91
N HIS A 279 -20.56 -11.76 -10.74
CA HIS A 279 -20.91 -10.63 -9.86
C HIS A 279 -22.16 -9.89 -10.37
N LEU A 280 -22.25 -9.59 -11.65
CA LEU A 280 -23.43 -8.97 -12.26
C LEU A 280 -24.69 -9.85 -12.22
N SER A 281 -24.54 -11.18 -12.32
CA SER A 281 -25.66 -12.11 -12.25
C SER A 281 -26.10 -12.39 -10.82
N SER A 282 -25.18 -12.35 -9.84
CA SER A 282 -25.48 -12.59 -8.41
C SER A 282 -25.99 -11.34 -7.70
N THR A 283 -25.72 -10.14 -8.20
CA THR A 283 -26.30 -8.90 -7.69
C THR A 283 -27.72 -8.78 -8.18
N ASN A 284 -28.65 -9.35 -7.39
CA ASN A 284 -30.00 -8.82 -7.34
C ASN A 284 -29.87 -7.36 -6.92
N LEU A 285 -30.00 -6.42 -7.84
CA LEU A 285 -29.93 -4.97 -7.63
C LEU A 285 -30.95 -4.44 -6.59
N ARG A 286 -31.61 -5.30 -5.84
CA ARG A 286 -32.69 -4.99 -4.88
C ARG A 286 -32.34 -5.15 -3.41
N THR A 287 -31.17 -5.65 -3.05
CA THR A 287 -30.77 -5.68 -1.63
C THR A 287 -29.32 -5.25 -1.49
N PRO A 288 -29.05 -4.13 -0.82
CA PRO A 288 -27.70 -3.83 -0.38
C PRO A 288 -27.34 -4.83 0.71
N SER A 289 -26.66 -5.91 0.38
CA SER A 289 -26.03 -6.80 1.35
C SER A 289 -24.74 -6.16 1.90
N PHE A 290 -24.83 -4.93 2.35
CA PHE A 290 -23.86 -4.30 3.23
C PHE A 290 -24.29 -4.61 4.66
N GLY A 291 -23.92 -5.77 5.21
CA GLY A 291 -24.21 -6.02 6.60
C GLY A 291 -24.24 -7.45 7.09
N GLN A 292 -23.75 -8.43 6.35
CA GLN A 292 -23.67 -9.80 6.87
C GLN A 292 -22.31 -10.44 6.60
N SER A 293 -21.26 -9.90 7.19
CA SER A 293 -20.02 -10.63 7.43
C SER A 293 -19.11 -9.92 8.44
N VAL A 294 -19.69 -9.51 9.58
CA VAL A 294 -18.93 -9.33 10.84
C VAL A 294 -19.94 -9.56 11.96
N ALA A 295 -20.08 -10.79 12.39
CA ALA A 295 -20.51 -11.16 13.71
C ALA A 295 -19.47 -12.09 14.29
#